data_3e1b9bd972bab6e1c27c1bf37482e6b9
#
_entry.id   3e1b9bd972bab6e1c27c1bf37482e6b9
#
_cell.length_a   1.000
_cell.length_b   1.000
_cell.length_c   1.000
_cell.angle_alpha   90.00
_cell.angle_beta   90.00
_cell.angle_gamma   90.00
#
_symmetry.space_group_name_H-M   'P 1'
#
loop_
_entity.id
_entity.type
_entity.pdbx_description
1 polymer ?
#
loop_
_entity_poly.entity_id
_entity_poly.type
_entity_poly.pdbx_seq_one_letter_code
_entity_poly.pdbx_strand_id
1 'polypeptide(L)'
;KNVFLPKDYSDIDGLVTNEKGITLVTTFADCVPLYFADEKNRAIGLAHSGWKGTIGRIGKAVTDRMKQEFGTEPEDIKAAIGPSICVNCYEVSKELAEDFAKEFHSEIFQCKTFENNREAFDVWDMEKIVLKRGDKYYLNLWAANNRVLTEAGIPQENIAFPDLCTCCNHEDLFSHRASRGKRGNLCAFFMIEE
;
A
#
# COMPACT_ATOMS: atom_id res chain seq x y z
N LYS A 1 18.57 -26.65 7.33
CA LYS A 1 17.83 -25.73 8.23
C LYS A 1 16.35 -25.93 7.94
N ASN A 2 15.54 -26.33 8.94
CA ASN A 2 14.10 -26.56 8.78
C ASN A 2 13.37 -25.22 8.64
N VAL A 3 13.12 -24.83 7.40
CA VAL A 3 12.39 -23.60 7.04
C VAL A 3 10.88 -23.75 7.29
N PHE A 4 10.41 -24.97 7.54
CA PHE A 4 8.99 -25.31 7.72
C PHE A 4 8.60 -25.58 9.18
N LEU A 5 9.07 -24.77 10.11
CA LEU A 5 8.40 -24.74 11.41
C LEU A 5 7.09 -23.98 11.25
N PRO A 6 5.95 -24.54 11.72
CA PRO A 6 4.71 -23.77 11.76
C PRO A 6 4.93 -22.59 12.70
N LYS A 7 5.13 -21.40 12.13
CA LYS A 7 5.13 -20.16 12.86
C LYS A 7 3.70 -19.63 12.89
N ASP A 8 3.30 -19.12 14.03
CA ASP A 8 2.09 -18.34 14.10
C ASP A 8 2.37 -16.98 13.46
N TYR A 9 1.71 -16.73 12.32
CA TYR A 9 1.77 -15.46 11.60
C TYR A 9 0.52 -14.60 11.85
N SER A 10 -0.23 -14.88 12.92
CA SER A 10 -1.35 -14.04 13.32
C SER A 10 -0.88 -12.62 13.60
N ASP A 11 -1.64 -11.64 13.10
CA ASP A 11 -1.40 -10.21 13.27
C ASP A 11 -0.04 -9.72 12.69
N ILE A 12 0.47 -10.41 11.67
CA ILE A 12 1.69 -10.03 10.95
C ILE A 12 1.32 -9.59 9.53
N ASP A 13 1.46 -8.29 9.27
CA ASP A 13 1.18 -7.68 7.97
C ASP A 13 2.45 -7.36 7.15
N GLY A 14 3.65 -7.62 7.69
CA GLY A 14 4.91 -7.38 7.00
C GLY A 14 5.97 -8.43 7.30
N LEU A 15 6.73 -8.82 6.28
CA LEU A 15 7.81 -9.81 6.36
C LEU A 15 9.05 -9.28 5.65
N VAL A 16 10.24 -9.64 6.15
CA VAL A 16 11.53 -9.31 5.52
C VAL A 16 12.42 -10.53 5.50
N THR A 17 13.29 -10.64 4.49
CA THR A 17 14.30 -11.70 4.39
C THR A 17 15.49 -11.28 3.52
N ASN A 18 16.66 -11.85 3.78
CA ASN A 18 17.83 -11.82 2.88
C ASN A 18 18.24 -13.23 2.42
N GLU A 19 17.42 -14.23 2.72
CA GLU A 19 17.70 -15.63 2.35
C GLU A 19 17.16 -15.91 0.93
N LYS A 20 18.01 -16.50 0.08
CA LYS A 20 17.61 -16.95 -1.26
C LYS A 20 16.59 -18.08 -1.21
N GLY A 21 15.72 -18.15 -2.20
CA GLY A 21 14.75 -19.24 -2.34
C GLY A 21 13.61 -19.20 -1.32
N ILE A 22 13.56 -18.18 -0.44
CA ILE A 22 12.42 -17.95 0.44
C ILE A 22 11.46 -16.99 -0.25
N THR A 23 10.23 -17.45 -0.50
CA THR A 23 9.17 -16.62 -1.07
C THR A 23 8.36 -15.97 0.04
N LEU A 24 8.37 -14.64 0.09
CA LEU A 24 7.41 -13.86 0.88
C LEU A 24 6.07 -13.84 0.13
N VAL A 25 4.97 -14.03 0.87
CA VAL A 25 3.62 -14.05 0.29
C VAL A 25 2.69 -13.22 1.14
N THR A 26 1.87 -12.37 0.51
CA THR A 26 0.72 -11.73 1.15
C THR A 26 -0.52 -11.84 0.27
N THR A 27 -1.69 -11.84 0.87
CA THR A 27 -2.97 -11.91 0.18
C THR A 27 -3.79 -10.67 0.41
N PHE A 28 -4.46 -10.20 -0.63
CA PHE A 28 -5.23 -8.96 -0.57
C PHE A 28 -6.36 -8.96 -1.60
N ALA A 29 -7.29 -8.03 -1.45
CA ALA A 29 -8.21 -7.59 -2.48
C ALA A 29 -8.59 -6.16 -2.13
N ASP A 30 -8.12 -5.21 -2.94
CA ASP A 30 -8.16 -3.76 -2.77
C ASP A 30 -7.08 -3.15 -1.85
N CYS A 31 -6.62 -3.85 -0.82
CA CYS A 31 -5.52 -3.36 0.01
C CYS A 31 -4.21 -3.28 -0.79
N VAL A 32 -3.30 -2.44 -0.36
CA VAL A 32 -2.04 -2.16 -1.06
C VAL A 32 -0.98 -3.18 -0.67
N PRO A 33 -0.43 -3.98 -1.60
CA PRO A 33 0.81 -4.71 -1.37
C PRO A 33 2.00 -3.74 -1.56
N LEU A 34 2.90 -3.70 -0.59
CA LEU A 34 4.13 -2.92 -0.63
C LEU A 34 5.33 -3.85 -0.78
N TYR A 35 6.17 -3.57 -1.77
CA TYR A 35 7.39 -4.32 -2.06
C TYR A 35 8.61 -3.46 -1.74
N PHE A 36 9.65 -4.08 -1.17
CA PHE A 36 10.90 -3.42 -0.81
C PHE A 36 12.07 -4.28 -1.27
N ALA A 37 12.99 -3.72 -2.02
CA ALA A 37 14.21 -4.38 -2.46
C ALA A 37 15.44 -3.54 -2.13
N ASP A 38 16.41 -4.17 -1.48
CA ASP A 38 17.75 -3.65 -1.28
C ASP A 38 18.76 -4.58 -1.98
N GLU A 39 19.24 -4.14 -3.13
CA GLU A 39 20.19 -4.92 -3.93
C GLU A 39 21.57 -5.01 -3.26
N LYS A 40 21.95 -3.98 -2.49
CA LYS A 40 23.27 -3.89 -1.84
C LYS A 40 23.43 -4.93 -0.72
N ASN A 41 22.41 -5.06 0.14
CA ASN A 41 22.38 -6.03 1.23
C ASN A 41 21.66 -7.33 0.84
N ARG A 42 21.16 -7.42 -0.42
CA ARG A 42 20.39 -8.55 -0.94
C ARG A 42 19.22 -8.89 -0.02
N ALA A 43 18.45 -7.89 0.37
CA ALA A 43 17.32 -8.03 1.27
C ALA A 43 16.02 -7.60 0.59
N ILE A 44 14.93 -8.27 0.94
CA ILE A 44 13.59 -7.93 0.45
C ILE A 44 12.60 -7.81 1.60
N GLY A 45 11.56 -7.02 1.38
CA GLY A 45 10.41 -6.91 2.26
C GLY A 45 9.11 -6.96 1.46
N LEU A 46 8.05 -7.48 2.05
CA LEU A 46 6.71 -7.50 1.51
C LEU A 46 5.71 -7.20 2.63
N ALA A 47 4.79 -6.26 2.39
CA ALA A 47 3.78 -5.90 3.37
C ALA A 47 2.37 -5.79 2.76
N HIS A 48 1.36 -6.09 3.59
CA HIS A 48 -0.05 -5.84 3.35
C HIS A 48 -0.44 -4.51 4.01
N SER A 49 -0.68 -3.49 3.20
CA SER A 49 -1.05 -2.16 3.66
C SER A 49 -2.51 -1.85 3.31
N GLY A 50 -3.45 -2.40 4.06
CA GLY A 50 -4.83 -1.93 4.10
C GLY A 50 -4.89 -0.57 4.83
N TRP A 51 -6.09 0.01 5.02
CA TRP A 51 -6.22 1.30 5.70
C TRP A 51 -5.60 1.31 7.11
N LYS A 52 -5.73 0.20 7.88
CA LYS A 52 -5.10 0.06 9.20
C LYS A 52 -3.58 0.02 9.12
N GLY A 53 -3.04 -0.75 8.19
CA GLY A 53 -1.60 -0.83 7.96
C GLY A 53 -1.04 0.50 7.45
N THR A 54 -1.78 1.21 6.60
CA THR A 54 -1.38 2.52 6.07
C THR A 54 -1.33 3.56 7.19
N ILE A 55 -2.41 3.69 7.99
CA ILE A 55 -2.45 4.66 9.09
C ILE A 55 -1.48 4.28 10.23
N GLY A 56 -1.24 2.97 10.42
CA GLY A 56 -0.23 2.43 11.34
C GLY A 56 1.19 2.43 10.78
N ARG A 57 1.40 3.02 9.60
CA ARG A 57 2.73 3.22 8.98
C ARG A 57 3.53 1.92 8.77
N ILE A 58 2.86 0.85 8.29
CA ILE A 58 3.51 -0.46 8.05
C ILE A 58 4.72 -0.36 7.11
N GLY A 59 4.68 0.54 6.12
CA GLY A 59 5.81 0.78 5.22
C GLY A 59 7.07 1.22 5.95
N LYS A 60 6.93 2.13 6.94
CA LYS A 60 8.04 2.54 7.81
C LYS A 60 8.52 1.39 8.68
N ALA A 61 7.60 0.62 9.27
CA ALA A 61 7.96 -0.51 10.13
C ALA A 61 8.78 -1.57 9.36
N VAL A 62 8.46 -1.85 8.09
CA VAL A 62 9.24 -2.74 7.23
C VAL A 62 10.61 -2.15 6.91
N THR A 63 10.69 -0.86 6.58
CA THR A 63 11.97 -0.16 6.34
C THR A 63 12.88 -0.23 7.57
N ASP A 64 12.34 0.10 8.76
CA ASP A 64 13.07 0.02 10.03
C ASP A 64 13.54 -1.42 10.32
N ARG A 65 12.71 -2.42 9.99
CA ARG A 65 13.06 -3.83 10.19
C ARG A 65 14.17 -4.28 9.24
N MET A 66 14.14 -3.88 7.98
CA MET A 66 15.23 -4.14 7.03
C MET A 66 16.55 -3.50 7.49
N LYS A 67 16.49 -2.27 8.00
CA LYS A 67 17.66 -1.62 8.59
C LYS A 67 18.21 -2.39 9.79
N GLN A 68 17.33 -2.82 10.70
CA GLN A 68 17.71 -3.52 11.92
C GLN A 68 18.34 -4.89 11.64
N GLU A 69 17.75 -5.67 10.72
CA GLU A 69 18.15 -7.06 10.47
C GLU A 69 19.30 -7.18 9.46
N PHE A 70 19.37 -6.28 8.47
CA PHE A 70 20.24 -6.42 7.31
C PHE A 70 21.18 -5.24 7.09
N GLY A 71 21.06 -4.17 7.89
CA GLY A 71 21.84 -2.96 7.69
C GLY A 71 21.44 -2.17 6.45
N THR A 72 20.21 -2.38 5.94
CA THR A 72 19.64 -1.64 4.82
C THR A 72 19.48 -0.16 5.19
N GLU A 73 20.05 0.73 4.40
CA GLU A 73 19.74 2.16 4.53
C GLU A 73 18.52 2.52 3.66
N PRO A 74 17.60 3.38 4.14
CA PRO A 74 16.38 3.69 3.41
C PRO A 74 16.61 4.19 1.97
N GLU A 75 17.68 4.96 1.75
CA GLU A 75 18.08 5.47 0.43
C GLU A 75 18.53 4.39 -0.56
N ASP A 76 18.93 3.20 -0.08
CA ASP A 76 19.30 2.05 -0.91
C ASP A 76 18.06 1.21 -1.30
N ILE A 77 16.88 1.47 -0.71
CA ILE A 77 15.65 0.73 -0.99
C ILE A 77 15.00 1.21 -2.29
N LYS A 78 14.67 0.25 -3.16
CA LYS A 78 13.69 0.40 -4.23
C LYS A 78 12.36 -0.16 -3.75
N ALA A 79 11.31 0.67 -3.74
CA ALA A 79 9.98 0.27 -3.29
C ALA A 79 8.97 0.28 -4.42
N ALA A 80 7.92 -0.54 -4.31
CA ALA A 80 6.79 -0.49 -5.20
C ALA A 80 5.47 -0.55 -4.42
N ILE A 81 4.55 0.32 -4.80
CA ILE A 81 3.14 0.28 -4.42
C ILE A 81 2.44 -0.56 -5.48
N GLY A 82 1.93 -1.74 -5.11
CA GLY A 82 1.35 -2.66 -6.09
C GLY A 82 -0.12 -2.35 -6.43
N PRO A 83 -0.68 -3.07 -7.42
CA PRO A 83 -2.09 -2.94 -7.84
C PRO A 83 -3.04 -3.06 -6.66
N SER A 84 -3.93 -2.06 -6.52
CA SER A 84 -4.83 -1.92 -5.37
C SER A 84 -5.95 -0.94 -5.71
N ILE A 85 -6.85 -0.67 -4.78
CA ILE A 85 -7.98 0.22 -5.03
C ILE A 85 -7.53 1.68 -5.19
N CYS A 86 -7.98 2.36 -6.24
CA CYS A 86 -7.70 3.77 -6.46
C CYS A 86 -8.65 4.69 -5.66
N VAL A 87 -8.29 5.95 -5.55
CA VAL A 87 -9.06 6.97 -4.83
C VAL A 87 -10.51 7.11 -5.34
N ASN A 88 -10.76 6.96 -6.64
CA ASN A 88 -12.10 7.09 -7.21
C ASN A 88 -13.06 5.96 -6.78
N CYS A 89 -12.51 4.81 -6.40
CA CYS A 89 -13.26 3.65 -5.95
C CYS A 89 -13.33 3.52 -4.43
N TYR A 90 -12.44 4.21 -3.69
CA TYR A 90 -12.30 4.01 -2.25
C TYR A 90 -13.06 5.05 -1.42
N GLU A 91 -14.41 5.01 -1.52
CA GLU A 91 -15.30 5.75 -0.63
C GLU A 91 -15.20 5.19 0.79
N VAL A 92 -15.11 6.07 1.78
CA VAL A 92 -14.95 5.73 3.21
C VAL A 92 -15.90 6.56 4.08
N SER A 93 -16.01 6.20 5.37
CA SER A 93 -16.75 7.01 6.32
C SER A 93 -16.04 8.34 6.60
N LYS A 94 -16.79 9.31 7.09
CA LYS A 94 -16.26 10.62 7.49
C LYS A 94 -15.21 10.47 8.60
N GLU A 95 -15.49 9.63 9.59
CA GLU A 95 -14.60 9.39 10.74
C GLU A 95 -13.24 8.88 10.27
N LEU A 96 -13.23 7.88 9.38
CA LEU A 96 -11.98 7.33 8.84
C LEU A 96 -11.21 8.38 8.01
N ALA A 97 -11.92 9.20 7.24
CA ALA A 97 -11.30 10.30 6.49
C ALA A 97 -10.66 11.34 7.41
N GLU A 98 -11.33 11.70 8.51
CA GLU A 98 -10.82 12.63 9.52
C GLU A 98 -9.61 12.06 10.27
N ASP A 99 -9.60 10.75 10.58
CA ASP A 99 -8.45 10.07 11.18
C ASP A 99 -7.22 10.12 10.25
N PHE A 100 -7.41 9.87 8.95
CA PHE A 100 -6.34 9.99 7.97
C PHE A 100 -5.86 11.44 7.81
N ALA A 101 -6.77 12.41 7.73
CA ALA A 101 -6.41 13.82 7.65
C ALA A 101 -5.55 14.26 8.85
N LYS A 102 -5.90 13.81 10.05
CA LYS A 102 -5.16 14.09 11.28
C LYS A 102 -3.78 13.42 11.27
N GLU A 103 -3.70 12.10 10.98
CA GLU A 103 -2.45 11.34 11.03
C GLU A 103 -1.44 11.85 10.00
N PHE A 104 -1.89 12.18 8.80
CA PHE A 104 -1.02 12.64 7.72
C PHE A 104 -0.90 14.16 7.66
N HIS A 105 -1.44 14.92 8.61
CA HIS A 105 -1.49 16.39 8.59
C HIS A 105 -1.95 16.93 7.22
N SER A 106 -2.94 16.24 6.62
CA SER A 106 -3.46 16.53 5.30
C SER A 106 -4.77 17.28 5.38
N GLU A 107 -4.95 18.25 4.48
CA GLU A 107 -6.27 18.86 4.29
C GLU A 107 -7.25 17.87 3.65
N ILE A 108 -8.55 18.10 3.86
CA ILE A 108 -9.62 17.41 3.14
C ILE A 108 -9.92 18.23 1.87
N PHE A 109 -9.43 17.75 0.73
CA PHE A 109 -9.54 18.45 -0.53
C PHE A 109 -10.96 18.35 -1.10
N GLN A 110 -11.60 19.50 -1.31
CA GLN A 110 -12.93 19.58 -1.93
C GLN A 110 -12.81 19.42 -3.44
N CYS A 111 -13.47 18.42 -4.01
CA CYS A 111 -13.66 18.35 -5.46
C CYS A 111 -14.82 19.26 -5.86
N LYS A 112 -14.62 20.13 -6.84
CA LYS A 112 -15.70 20.93 -7.42
C LYS A 112 -16.62 19.99 -8.18
N THR A 113 -17.86 19.83 -7.75
CA THR A 113 -18.90 19.15 -8.51
C THR A 113 -19.39 20.10 -9.60
N PHE A 114 -19.05 19.83 -10.85
CA PHE A 114 -19.78 20.44 -11.96
C PHE A 114 -21.07 19.63 -12.18
N GLU A 115 -22.21 20.33 -12.26
CA GLU A 115 -23.49 19.73 -12.64
C GLU A 115 -23.28 19.01 -13.99
N ASN A 116 -23.46 17.70 -14.03
CA ASN A 116 -23.39 16.77 -15.16
C ASN A 116 -22.05 16.13 -15.57
N ASN A 117 -20.93 16.40 -14.93
CA ASN A 117 -19.72 15.61 -15.16
C ASN A 117 -19.13 15.18 -13.81
N ARG A 118 -19.13 13.88 -13.52
CA ARG A 118 -18.38 13.30 -12.41
C ARG A 118 -16.91 13.36 -12.79
N GLU A 119 -16.26 14.50 -12.58
CA GLU A 119 -14.80 14.54 -12.70
C GLU A 119 -14.21 13.50 -11.73
N ALA A 120 -13.48 12.55 -12.29
CA ALA A 120 -12.69 11.63 -11.51
C ALA A 120 -11.59 12.43 -10.79
N PHE A 121 -11.24 12.01 -9.57
CA PHE A 121 -10.02 12.52 -8.94
C PHE A 121 -8.82 12.08 -9.77
N ASP A 122 -7.82 12.94 -9.85
CA ASP A 122 -6.54 12.54 -10.40
C ASP A 122 -5.91 11.48 -9.48
N VAL A 123 -5.82 10.26 -9.96
CA VAL A 123 -5.27 9.13 -9.20
C VAL A 123 -3.76 9.27 -8.98
N TRP A 124 -3.11 10.12 -9.78
CA TRP A 124 -1.67 10.40 -9.73
C TRP A 124 -1.32 11.62 -8.87
N ASP A 125 -2.32 12.31 -8.31
CA ASP A 125 -2.09 13.38 -7.35
C ASP A 125 -1.67 12.78 -6.00
N MET A 126 -0.36 12.59 -5.83
CA MET A 126 0.22 11.97 -4.64
C MET A 126 0.31 12.90 -3.42
N GLU A 127 -0.11 14.16 -3.56
CA GLU A 127 -0.19 15.09 -2.44
C GLU A 127 -1.53 15.01 -1.71
N LYS A 128 -2.58 14.61 -2.41
CA LYS A 128 -3.95 14.55 -1.90
C LYS A 128 -4.29 13.16 -1.35
N ILE A 129 -4.30 13.04 -0.03
CA ILE A 129 -4.62 11.79 0.67
C ILE A 129 -6.11 11.68 0.94
N VAL A 130 -6.76 12.75 1.39
CA VAL A 130 -8.19 12.77 1.73
C VAL A 130 -8.94 13.69 0.80
N LEU A 131 -9.94 13.16 0.10
CA LEU A 131 -10.72 13.91 -0.87
C LEU A 131 -12.23 13.83 -0.51
N LYS A 132 -12.96 14.90 -0.85
CA LYS A 132 -14.40 14.99 -0.61
C LYS A 132 -15.13 15.40 -1.88
N ARG A 133 -16.24 14.70 -2.20
CA ARG A 133 -17.13 15.00 -3.30
C ARG A 133 -18.57 15.01 -2.78
N GLY A 134 -19.20 16.19 -2.72
CA GLY A 134 -20.48 16.35 -2.03
C GLY A 134 -20.35 15.92 -0.57
N ASP A 135 -21.17 14.98 -0.12
CA ASP A 135 -21.15 14.45 1.26
C ASP A 135 -20.29 13.20 1.44
N LYS A 136 -19.62 12.75 0.36
CA LYS A 136 -18.82 11.51 0.36
C LYS A 136 -17.34 11.80 0.49
N TYR A 137 -16.66 10.94 1.24
CA TYR A 137 -15.23 11.00 1.49
C TYR A 137 -14.52 9.86 0.78
N TYR A 138 -13.30 10.13 0.29
CA TYR A 138 -12.48 9.18 -0.45
C TYR A 138 -11.05 9.23 0.06
N LEU A 139 -10.40 8.07 0.11
CA LEU A 139 -8.98 7.97 0.49
C LEU A 139 -8.12 7.57 -0.71
N ASN A 140 -7.02 8.26 -0.88
CA ASN A 140 -5.94 7.90 -1.79
C ASN A 140 -4.89 7.10 -1.01
N LEU A 141 -5.04 5.77 -0.97
CA LEU A 141 -4.09 4.89 -0.30
C LEU A 141 -2.72 4.90 -0.99
N TRP A 142 -2.66 5.17 -2.31
CA TRP A 142 -1.40 5.29 -3.02
C TRP A 142 -0.61 6.49 -2.52
N ALA A 143 -1.25 7.66 -2.44
CA ALA A 143 -0.65 8.88 -1.90
C ALA A 143 -0.25 8.71 -0.42
N ALA A 144 -1.10 8.08 0.40
CA ALA A 144 -0.80 7.87 1.81
C ALA A 144 0.42 6.94 2.00
N ASN A 145 0.48 5.82 1.27
CA ASN A 145 1.64 4.93 1.32
C ASN A 145 2.90 5.59 0.74
N ASN A 146 2.79 6.37 -0.33
CA ASN A 146 3.91 7.16 -0.85
C ASN A 146 4.48 8.09 0.23
N ARG A 147 3.62 8.81 0.96
CA ARG A 147 4.01 9.68 2.09
C ARG A 147 4.72 8.89 3.18
N VAL A 148 4.20 7.71 3.55
CA VAL A 148 4.83 6.84 4.57
C VAL A 148 6.22 6.40 4.13
N LEU A 149 6.40 6.00 2.86
CA LEU A 149 7.67 5.54 2.32
C LEU A 149 8.70 6.66 2.23
N THR A 150 8.31 7.85 1.77
CA THR A 150 9.22 9.02 1.70
C THR A 150 9.60 9.53 3.09
N GLU A 151 8.68 9.57 4.04
CA GLU A 151 8.96 9.91 5.45
C GLU A 151 9.84 8.85 6.16
N ALA A 152 9.84 7.60 5.66
CA ALA A 152 10.77 6.57 6.12
C ALA A 152 12.18 6.73 5.53
N GLY A 153 12.40 7.69 4.63
CA GLY A 153 13.70 8.03 4.02
C GLY A 153 13.94 7.38 2.66
N ILE A 154 12.95 6.72 2.06
CA ILE A 154 13.08 6.17 0.70
C ILE A 154 12.94 7.31 -0.30
N PRO A 155 13.91 7.52 -1.22
CA PRO A 155 13.85 8.57 -2.23
C PRO A 155 12.61 8.40 -3.14
N GLN A 156 11.97 9.50 -3.51
CA GLN A 156 10.77 9.47 -4.34
C GLN A 156 10.99 8.77 -5.70
N GLU A 157 12.15 8.95 -6.30
CA GLU A 157 12.57 8.31 -7.54
C GLU A 157 12.74 6.79 -7.43
N ASN A 158 12.86 6.27 -6.22
CA ASN A 158 12.96 4.84 -5.93
C ASN A 158 11.59 4.20 -5.66
N ILE A 159 10.49 4.95 -5.76
CA ILE A 159 9.13 4.44 -5.49
C ILE A 159 8.37 4.29 -6.81
N ALA A 160 8.07 3.04 -7.18
CA ALA A 160 7.20 2.74 -8.30
C ALA A 160 5.72 2.73 -7.87
N PHE A 161 4.85 3.19 -8.77
CA PHE A 161 3.41 3.29 -8.53
C PHE A 161 2.62 2.26 -9.34
N PRO A 162 1.43 1.84 -8.86
CA PRO A 162 0.57 0.94 -9.60
C PRO A 162 -0.08 1.69 -10.78
N ASP A 163 -0.26 1.00 -11.88
CA ASP A 163 -1.02 1.45 -13.05
C ASP A 163 -2.42 0.82 -13.12
N LEU A 164 -2.73 -0.10 -12.21
CA LEU A 164 -3.97 -0.87 -12.17
C LEU A 164 -4.73 -0.68 -10.85
N CYS A 165 -6.02 -0.30 -10.96
CA CYS A 165 -6.95 -0.35 -9.85
C CYS A 165 -7.71 -1.68 -9.85
N THR A 166 -7.67 -2.40 -8.74
CA THR A 166 -8.37 -3.69 -8.58
C THR A 166 -9.89 -3.56 -8.73
N CYS A 167 -10.48 -2.48 -8.25
CA CYS A 167 -11.92 -2.23 -8.33
C CYS A 167 -12.36 -1.82 -9.74
N CYS A 168 -11.57 -1.01 -10.46
CA CYS A 168 -11.88 -0.65 -11.84
C CYS A 168 -11.76 -1.84 -12.80
N ASN A 169 -10.85 -2.76 -12.49
CA ASN A 169 -10.56 -3.97 -13.29
C ASN A 169 -11.08 -5.24 -12.60
N HIS A 170 -12.26 -5.17 -11.99
CA HIS A 170 -12.82 -6.27 -11.17
C HIS A 170 -13.28 -7.49 -11.99
N GLU A 171 -13.30 -7.40 -13.31
CA GLU A 171 -13.55 -8.54 -14.19
C GLU A 171 -12.34 -9.49 -14.24
N ASP A 172 -11.11 -8.93 -14.13
CA ASP A 172 -9.86 -9.68 -14.16
C ASP A 172 -9.21 -9.83 -12.78
N LEU A 173 -9.53 -8.93 -11.84
CA LEU A 173 -8.91 -8.87 -10.52
C LEU A 173 -9.94 -8.98 -9.39
N PHE A 174 -9.59 -9.68 -8.31
CA PHE A 174 -10.45 -9.71 -7.13
C PHE A 174 -10.49 -8.34 -6.45
N SER A 175 -11.70 -7.81 -6.26
CA SER A 175 -11.98 -6.58 -5.53
C SER A 175 -13.04 -6.81 -4.46
N HIS A 176 -12.71 -6.49 -3.23
CA HIS A 176 -13.66 -6.51 -2.11
C HIS A 176 -14.78 -5.49 -2.32
N ARG A 177 -14.42 -4.30 -2.81
CA ARG A 177 -15.34 -3.21 -3.05
C ARG A 177 -16.34 -3.53 -4.17
N ALA A 178 -15.85 -3.96 -5.34
CA ALA A 178 -16.70 -4.27 -6.48
C ALA A 178 -17.63 -5.45 -6.20
N SER A 179 -17.13 -6.50 -5.53
CA SER A 179 -17.87 -7.72 -5.22
C SER A 179 -18.73 -7.64 -3.95
N ARG A 180 -18.70 -6.52 -3.22
CA ARG A 180 -19.36 -6.34 -1.92
C ARG A 180 -19.01 -7.46 -0.92
N GLY A 181 -17.71 -7.81 -0.89
CA GLY A 181 -17.16 -8.83 0.01
C GLY A 181 -17.23 -10.28 -0.49
N LYS A 182 -17.93 -10.55 -1.58
CA LYS A 182 -18.03 -11.90 -2.17
C LYS A 182 -16.90 -12.11 -3.19
N ARG A 183 -15.69 -12.43 -2.73
CA ARG A 183 -14.50 -12.47 -3.58
C ARG A 183 -13.50 -13.52 -3.14
N GLY A 184 -12.58 -13.88 -4.04
CA GLY A 184 -11.30 -14.50 -3.70
C GLY A 184 -10.27 -13.46 -3.26
N ASN A 185 -9.00 -13.86 -3.27
CA ASN A 185 -7.87 -13.00 -2.98
C ASN A 185 -6.89 -12.98 -4.16
N LEU A 186 -6.23 -11.86 -4.33
CA LEU A 186 -4.99 -11.72 -5.06
C LEU A 186 -3.83 -12.12 -4.14
N CYS A 187 -2.74 -12.57 -4.72
CA CYS A 187 -1.52 -12.88 -3.99
C CYS A 187 -0.36 -12.06 -4.55
N ALA A 188 0.41 -11.47 -3.65
CA ALA A 188 1.72 -10.90 -3.97
C ALA A 188 2.80 -11.90 -3.54
N PHE A 189 3.77 -12.13 -4.42
CA PHE A 189 4.91 -13.02 -4.20
C PHE A 189 6.19 -12.21 -4.40
N PHE A 190 7.17 -12.40 -3.51
CA PHE A 190 8.46 -11.76 -3.66
C PHE A 190 9.57 -12.67 -3.13
N MET A 191 10.61 -12.89 -3.94
CA MET A 191 11.69 -13.83 -3.64
C MET A 191 13.01 -13.32 -4.21
N ILE A 192 14.10 -13.64 -3.54
CA ILE A 192 15.46 -13.50 -4.08
C ILE A 192 15.79 -14.79 -4.82
N GLU A 193 16.02 -14.69 -6.12
CA GLU A 193 16.48 -15.82 -6.95
C GLU A 193 17.93 -16.22 -6.64
N GLU A 194 18.32 -17.45 -7.03
CA GLU A 194 19.65 -17.99 -6.84
C GLU A 194 20.75 -17.24 -7.63
#